data_79377c1911774a1e1d7bb9c2db640b0c
#
_entry.id   79377c1911774a1e1d7bb9c2db640b0c
#
_cell.length_a   1.000
_cell.length_b   1.000
_cell.length_c   1.000
_cell.angle_alpha   90.00
_cell.angle_beta   90.00
_cell.angle_gamma   90.00
#
_symmetry.space_group_name_H-M   'P 1'
#
loop_
_entity.id
_entity.type
_entity.pdbx_description
1 polymer ?
#
loop_
_entity_poly.entity_id
_entity_poly.type
_entity_poly.pdbx_seq_one_letter_code
_entity_poly.pdbx_strand_id
1 'polypeptide(L)'
;MPAYIIVYRETPVRDQAAIAEYSRRNSENAPAFQERFGIRPLAVYGKSEAPEGANPDGVVLLQFPTVEDAKAWYDSPEYQDALAFRKDAADWRVVILEGLPG
;
A
#
# COMPACT_ATOMS: atom_id res chain seq x y z
N MET A 1 -6.87 -15.90 -9.35
CA MET A 1 -6.40 -14.76 -10.15
C MET A 1 -5.70 -13.78 -9.23
N PRO A 2 -4.50 -13.31 -9.58
CA PRO A 2 -3.82 -12.37 -8.71
C PRO A 2 -4.58 -11.06 -8.60
N ALA A 3 -4.26 -10.31 -7.55
CA ALA A 3 -4.82 -8.99 -7.37
C ALA A 3 -3.72 -8.04 -6.94
N TYR A 4 -3.96 -6.76 -7.12
CA TYR A 4 -2.99 -5.73 -6.81
C TYR A 4 -3.64 -4.64 -5.98
N ILE A 5 -2.87 -4.08 -5.06
CA ILE A 5 -3.21 -2.81 -4.43
C ILE A 5 -2.19 -1.80 -4.92
N ILE A 6 -2.70 -0.69 -5.44
CA ILE A 6 -1.89 0.42 -5.89
C ILE A 6 -2.16 1.57 -4.95
N VAL A 7 -1.11 2.06 -4.29
CA VAL A 7 -1.21 3.20 -3.38
C VAL A 7 -0.53 4.39 -4.06
N TYR A 8 -1.30 5.45 -4.25
CA TYR A 8 -0.79 6.72 -4.78
C TYR A 8 -0.68 7.71 -3.64
N ARG A 9 0.53 8.18 -3.36
CA ARG A 9 0.73 9.35 -2.51
C ARG A 9 0.66 10.56 -3.43
N GLU A 10 -0.42 11.33 -3.30
CA GLU A 10 -0.71 12.41 -4.25
C GLU A 10 0.07 13.68 -3.92
N THR A 11 0.42 13.88 -2.65
CA THR A 11 1.15 15.06 -2.16
C THR A 11 2.38 14.65 -1.38
N PRO A 12 3.36 15.57 -1.20
CA PRO A 12 4.45 15.32 -0.26
C PRO A 12 3.93 15.06 1.16
N VAL A 13 4.73 14.35 1.94
CA VAL A 13 4.40 14.03 3.32
C VAL A 13 4.40 15.31 4.17
N ARG A 14 3.33 15.51 4.93
CA ARG A 14 3.16 16.64 5.85
C ARG A 14 3.61 16.33 7.27
N ASP A 15 3.61 15.03 7.64
CA ASP A 15 3.92 14.57 8.99
C ASP A 15 4.87 13.37 8.90
N GLN A 16 6.16 13.65 8.97
CA GLN A 16 7.20 12.63 8.84
C GLN A 16 7.19 11.65 10.02
N ALA A 17 6.87 12.13 11.22
CA ALA A 17 6.81 11.26 12.40
C ALA A 17 5.67 10.24 12.26
N ALA A 18 4.51 10.65 11.75
CA ALA A 18 3.39 9.75 11.53
C ALA A 18 3.74 8.69 10.47
N ILE A 19 4.38 9.08 9.39
CA ILE A 19 4.81 8.13 8.36
C ILE A 19 5.85 7.15 8.91
N ALA A 20 6.77 7.61 9.75
CA ALA A 20 7.76 6.74 10.37
C ALA A 20 7.07 5.68 11.26
N GLU A 21 6.07 6.07 12.02
CA GLU A 21 5.30 5.14 12.85
C GLU A 21 4.51 4.14 12.02
N TYR A 22 3.89 4.59 10.93
CA TYR A 22 3.22 3.72 9.98
C TYR A 22 4.19 2.67 9.42
N SER A 23 5.35 3.10 8.96
CA SER A 23 6.37 2.21 8.39
C SER A 23 6.89 1.21 9.42
N ARG A 24 7.09 1.64 10.66
CA ARG A 24 7.55 0.77 11.74
C ARG A 24 6.55 -0.34 12.01
N ARG A 25 5.25 0.00 12.10
CA ARG A 25 4.19 -0.98 12.35
C ARG A 25 4.06 -1.97 11.21
N ASN A 26 4.12 -1.50 9.96
CA ASN A 26 4.07 -2.37 8.80
C ASN A 26 5.28 -3.30 8.74
N SER A 27 6.46 -2.82 9.09
CA SER A 27 7.66 -3.67 9.12
C SER A 27 7.55 -4.76 10.19
N GLU A 28 7.01 -4.43 11.35
CA GLU A 28 6.78 -5.42 12.41
C GLU A 28 5.78 -6.50 11.99
N ASN A 29 4.74 -6.11 11.26
CA ASN A 29 3.68 -7.02 10.82
C ASN A 29 3.99 -7.73 9.51
N ALA A 30 5.04 -7.35 8.79
CA ALA A 30 5.31 -7.86 7.45
C ALA A 30 5.38 -9.39 7.36
N PRO A 31 6.08 -10.11 8.26
CA PRO A 31 6.09 -11.57 8.19
C PRO A 31 4.70 -12.20 8.36
N ALA A 32 3.91 -11.69 9.30
CA ALA A 32 2.54 -12.18 9.52
C ALA A 32 1.63 -11.85 8.34
N PHE A 33 1.76 -10.68 7.74
CA PHE A 33 0.99 -10.30 6.56
C PHE A 33 1.32 -11.19 5.37
N GLN A 34 2.60 -11.50 5.17
CA GLN A 34 3.01 -12.40 4.10
C GLN A 34 2.42 -13.79 4.29
N GLU A 35 2.47 -14.32 5.51
CA GLU A 35 1.95 -15.64 5.82
C GLU A 35 0.43 -15.72 5.69
N ARG A 36 -0.29 -14.71 6.24
CA ARG A 36 -1.75 -14.71 6.29
C ARG A 36 -2.41 -14.34 4.96
N PHE A 37 -1.83 -13.39 4.23
CA PHE A 37 -2.49 -12.80 3.07
C PHE A 37 -1.72 -12.99 1.77
N GLY A 38 -0.50 -13.51 1.82
CA GLY A 38 0.32 -13.71 0.64
C GLY A 38 0.78 -12.42 -0.03
N ILE A 39 0.84 -11.32 0.73
CA ILE A 39 1.25 -10.02 0.21
C ILE A 39 2.69 -10.08 -0.31
N ARG A 40 2.91 -9.46 -1.46
CA ARG A 40 4.23 -9.37 -2.09
C ARG A 40 4.44 -7.96 -2.63
N PRO A 41 5.28 -7.15 -2.00
CA PRO A 41 5.61 -5.83 -2.56
C PRO A 41 6.34 -5.99 -3.90
N LEU A 42 5.89 -5.27 -4.92
CA LEU A 42 6.52 -5.26 -6.24
C LEU A 42 7.24 -3.97 -6.53
N ALA A 43 6.73 -2.85 -6.02
CA ALA A 43 7.37 -1.54 -6.15
C ALA A 43 6.99 -0.72 -4.92
N VAL A 44 7.97 -0.06 -4.32
CA VAL A 44 7.75 0.76 -3.12
C VAL A 44 8.53 2.07 -3.29
N TYR A 45 7.80 3.12 -3.67
CA TYR A 45 8.33 4.48 -3.86
C TYR A 45 9.55 4.54 -4.78
N GLY A 46 9.58 3.67 -5.80
CA GLY A 46 10.57 3.76 -6.86
C GLY A 46 10.37 5.05 -7.67
N LYS A 47 11.38 5.38 -8.44
CA LYS A 47 11.31 6.55 -9.32
C LYS A 47 10.14 6.40 -10.29
N SER A 48 9.28 7.40 -10.36
CA SER A 48 8.11 7.36 -11.23
C SER A 48 8.11 8.51 -12.22
N GLU A 49 7.45 8.29 -13.35
CA GLU A 49 7.33 9.25 -14.43
C GLU A 49 5.94 9.13 -15.02
N ALA A 50 5.23 10.24 -15.20
CA ALA A 50 3.88 10.24 -15.74
C ALA A 50 3.89 10.80 -17.16
N PRO A 51 3.83 9.92 -18.20
CA PRO A 51 3.72 10.40 -19.58
C PRO A 51 2.44 11.18 -19.83
N GLU A 52 1.40 10.92 -19.05
CA GLU A 52 0.13 11.62 -19.15
C GLU A 52 -0.38 11.93 -17.75
N GLY A 53 -0.88 13.13 -17.54
CA GLY A 53 -1.42 13.57 -16.27
C GLY A 53 -0.35 13.94 -15.26
N ALA A 54 -0.79 14.18 -14.03
CA ALA A 54 0.10 14.56 -12.94
C ALA A 54 0.87 13.34 -12.41
N ASN A 55 2.17 13.50 -12.18
CA ASN A 55 2.96 12.46 -11.54
C ASN A 55 2.67 12.49 -10.04
N PRO A 56 2.23 11.36 -9.44
CA PRO A 56 2.05 11.32 -7.98
C PRO A 56 3.38 11.50 -7.26
N ASP A 57 3.32 11.92 -6.00
CA ASP A 57 4.52 12.08 -5.17
C ASP A 57 5.19 10.73 -4.90
N GLY A 58 4.42 9.66 -4.84
CA GLY A 58 4.96 8.32 -4.68
C GLY A 58 3.94 7.25 -5.03
N VAL A 59 4.42 6.06 -5.40
CA VAL A 59 3.56 4.93 -5.75
C VAL A 59 4.07 3.67 -5.08
N VAL A 60 3.14 2.88 -4.54
CA VAL A 60 3.42 1.53 -4.03
C VAL A 60 2.57 0.54 -4.81
N LEU A 61 3.16 -0.56 -5.25
CA LEU A 61 2.47 -1.64 -5.92
C LEU A 61 2.65 -2.92 -5.12
N LEU A 62 1.53 -3.49 -4.68
CA LEU A 62 1.51 -4.73 -3.89
C LEU A 62 0.73 -5.79 -4.65
N GLN A 63 1.19 -7.04 -4.57
CA GLN A 63 0.51 -8.17 -5.17
C GLN A 63 -0.05 -9.09 -4.10
N PHE A 64 -1.21 -9.67 -4.39
CA PHE A 64 -1.90 -10.64 -3.54
C PHE A 64 -2.34 -11.83 -4.39
N PRO A 65 -2.52 -13.02 -3.77
CA PRO A 65 -3.02 -14.17 -4.53
C PRO A 65 -4.42 -13.96 -5.11
N THR A 66 -5.29 -13.26 -4.39
CA THR A 66 -6.68 -13.00 -4.80
C THR A 66 -7.13 -11.61 -4.34
N VAL A 67 -8.25 -11.15 -4.92
CA VAL A 67 -8.91 -9.90 -4.46
C VAL A 67 -9.34 -10.03 -3.01
N GLU A 68 -9.84 -11.20 -2.62
CA GLU A 68 -10.27 -11.45 -1.23
C GLU A 68 -9.11 -11.28 -0.26
N ASP A 69 -7.93 -11.78 -0.61
CA ASP A 69 -6.73 -11.61 0.21
C ASP A 69 -6.33 -10.14 0.33
N ALA A 70 -6.39 -9.40 -0.77
CA ALA A 70 -6.08 -7.97 -0.78
C ALA A 70 -7.03 -7.20 0.15
N LYS A 71 -8.33 -7.47 0.06
CA LYS A 71 -9.33 -6.84 0.91
C LYS A 71 -9.15 -7.24 2.38
N ALA A 72 -8.88 -8.51 2.64
CA ALA A 72 -8.67 -9.01 4.00
C ALA A 72 -7.46 -8.34 4.66
N TRP A 73 -6.39 -8.15 3.90
CA TRP A 73 -5.21 -7.43 4.40
C TRP A 73 -5.55 -5.98 4.72
N TYR A 74 -6.20 -5.29 3.79
CA TYR A 74 -6.54 -3.88 3.97
C TYR A 74 -7.43 -3.68 5.19
N ASP A 75 -8.41 -4.57 5.38
CA ASP A 75 -9.38 -4.48 6.47
C ASP A 75 -8.88 -5.10 7.78
N SER A 76 -7.69 -5.71 7.79
CA SER A 76 -7.19 -6.33 9.01
C SER A 76 -6.98 -5.28 10.11
N PRO A 77 -7.25 -5.65 11.38
CA PRO A 77 -7.04 -4.70 12.49
C PRO A 77 -5.61 -4.17 12.55
N GLU A 78 -4.64 -5.03 12.29
CA GLU A 78 -3.21 -4.67 12.33
C GLU A 78 -2.88 -3.62 11.29
N TYR A 79 -3.42 -3.76 10.05
CA TYR A 79 -3.18 -2.75 9.02
C TYR A 79 -3.95 -1.47 9.30
N GLN A 80 -5.19 -1.57 9.75
CA GLN A 80 -6.01 -0.39 10.06
C GLN A 80 -5.39 0.42 11.20
N ASP A 81 -4.79 -0.24 12.19
CA ASP A 81 -4.07 0.45 13.26
C ASP A 81 -2.87 1.24 12.71
N ALA A 82 -2.13 0.66 11.76
CA ALA A 82 -1.02 1.36 11.10
C ALA A 82 -1.54 2.50 10.23
N LEU A 83 -2.61 2.26 9.47
CA LEU A 83 -3.22 3.24 8.57
C LEU A 83 -3.62 4.52 9.28
N ALA A 84 -4.05 4.43 10.53
CA ALA A 84 -4.44 5.61 11.31
C ALA A 84 -3.32 6.65 11.40
N PHE A 85 -2.07 6.22 11.40
CA PHE A 85 -0.92 7.13 11.40
C PHE A 85 -0.66 7.73 10.03
N ARG A 86 -0.91 7.00 8.95
CA ARG A 86 -0.65 7.44 7.57
C ARG A 86 -1.73 8.40 7.06
N LYS A 87 -2.94 8.22 7.49
CA LYS A 87 -4.16 8.78 6.90
C LYS A 87 -4.07 10.29 6.64
N ASP A 88 -3.61 11.06 7.61
CA ASP A 88 -3.56 12.52 7.52
C ASP A 88 -2.16 13.06 7.20
N ALA A 89 -1.19 12.18 7.00
CA ALA A 89 0.20 12.58 6.75
C ALA A 89 0.46 13.03 5.31
N ALA A 90 -0.44 12.74 4.41
CA ALA A 90 -0.42 13.16 3.00
C ALA A 90 -1.80 12.92 2.42
N ASP A 91 -2.00 13.27 1.14
CA ASP A 91 -3.21 12.89 0.42
C ASP A 91 -2.95 11.58 -0.33
N TRP A 92 -3.87 10.63 -0.20
CA TRP A 92 -3.69 9.28 -0.70
C TRP A 92 -4.85 8.84 -1.58
N ARG A 93 -4.54 7.98 -2.52
CA ARG A 93 -5.55 7.26 -3.30
C ARG A 93 -5.12 5.79 -3.35
N VAL A 94 -6.04 4.88 -3.05
CA VAL A 94 -5.77 3.44 -3.00
C VAL A 94 -6.76 2.74 -3.91
N VAL A 95 -6.25 1.86 -4.77
CA VAL A 95 -7.05 1.11 -5.73
C VAL A 95 -6.75 -0.38 -5.56
N ILE A 96 -7.80 -1.19 -5.51
CA ILE A 96 -7.67 -2.65 -5.58
C ILE A 96 -8.05 -3.07 -7.00
N LEU A 97 -7.16 -3.80 -7.67
CA LEU A 97 -7.31 -4.18 -9.06
C LEU A 97 -7.13 -5.68 -9.22
N GLU A 98 -8.12 -6.33 -9.83
CA GLU A 98 -7.98 -7.75 -10.19
C GLU A 98 -7.06 -7.89 -11.39
N GLY A 99 -6.10 -8.82 -11.29
CA GLY A 99 -5.18 -9.08 -12.38
C GLY A 99 -5.69 -10.12 -13.36
N LEU A 100 -4.93 -10.35 -14.40
CA LEU A 100 -5.25 -11.39 -15.38
C LEU A 100 -4.99 -12.77 -14.80
N PRO A 101 -5.73 -13.80 -15.26
CA PRO A 101 -5.42 -15.18 -14.89
C PRO A 101 -4.00 -15.50 -15.34
N GLY A 102 -3.18 -16.04 -14.41
CA GLY A 102 -1.79 -16.20 -14.72
C GLY A 102 -1.27 -17.58 -14.52
#